data_83309d48bd17b5f0f4c90ede041a1d93
#
_entry.id   83309d48bd17b5f0f4c90ede041a1d93
#
_cell.length_a   1.000
_cell.length_b   1.000
_cell.length_c   1.000
_cell.angle_alpha   90.00
_cell.angle_beta   90.00
_cell.angle_gamma   90.00
#
_symmetry.space_group_name_H-M   'P 1'
#
loop_
_entity.id
_entity.type
_entity.pdbx_description
1 polymer ?
#
loop_
_entity_poly.entity_id
_entity_poly.type
_entity_poly.pdbx_seq_one_letter_code
_entity_poly.pdbx_strand_id
1 'polypeptide(L)'
;MQYHVDGELVAREDATVHVEDRGFRYGDAAFETCRAYGGEVFAWDRHLRRLENTCETLEMPEAVPADLALRVAETLDANDLADAYVRVSVTRGVQPGKLTPREEVDPTVVVQVKPLPRGGTDGEPVWDGHATVQTVKTRRVPSAAVPADAKTHNYLNGIMARLELRRVANEGYQPDEALLRDVDGNLQEGTTSNVFFVDDGTLYTPATGELLPGITRELVLELAADESFPVETGRYDVDDLRDADEAFLTNTTWELRPIETVDGLQVGTGPITALLQRLYRERVEARCYK
;
A
#
# COMPACT_ATOMS: atom_id res chain seq x y z
N MET A 1 3.72 -20.13 -13.40
CA MET A 1 3.46 -19.49 -12.09
C MET A 1 2.14 -20.04 -11.58
N GLN A 2 2.06 -20.34 -10.29
CA GLN A 2 0.84 -20.82 -9.63
C GLN A 2 0.29 -19.74 -8.70
N TYR A 3 -1.03 -19.67 -8.58
CA TYR A 3 -1.74 -18.85 -7.62
C TYR A 3 -2.57 -19.75 -6.71
N HIS A 4 -3.00 -19.23 -5.59
CA HIS A 4 -3.92 -19.95 -4.71
C HIS A 4 -5.32 -19.34 -4.85
N VAL A 5 -6.33 -20.18 -5.11
CA VAL A 5 -7.73 -19.79 -5.22
C VAL A 5 -8.56 -20.73 -4.36
N ASP A 6 -9.27 -20.21 -3.38
CA ASP A 6 -10.22 -20.95 -2.51
C ASP A 6 -9.68 -22.26 -1.89
N GLY A 7 -8.41 -22.28 -1.49
CA GLY A 7 -7.79 -23.44 -0.87
C GLY A 7 -6.99 -24.33 -1.82
N GLU A 8 -6.92 -24.01 -3.11
CA GLU A 8 -6.23 -24.82 -4.11
C GLU A 8 -5.16 -24.02 -4.86
N LEU A 9 -3.99 -24.66 -5.09
CA LEU A 9 -2.98 -24.13 -6.00
C LEU A 9 -3.39 -24.43 -7.44
N VAL A 10 -3.52 -23.38 -8.25
CA VAL A 10 -3.91 -23.48 -9.66
C VAL A 10 -2.89 -22.78 -10.56
N ALA A 11 -2.77 -23.22 -11.80
CA ALA A 11 -1.96 -22.51 -12.78
C ALA A 11 -2.51 -21.07 -12.99
N ARG A 12 -1.64 -20.11 -13.26
CA ARG A 12 -2.04 -18.71 -13.45
C ARG A 12 -3.14 -18.54 -14.50
N GLU A 13 -3.08 -19.28 -15.57
CA GLU A 13 -4.04 -19.29 -16.67
C GLU A 13 -5.40 -19.87 -16.30
N ASP A 14 -5.44 -20.72 -15.26
CA ASP A 14 -6.65 -21.37 -14.76
C ASP A 14 -7.24 -20.65 -13.54
N ALA A 15 -6.52 -19.67 -12.99
CA ALA A 15 -6.99 -18.88 -11.85
C ALA A 15 -8.16 -17.96 -12.25
N THR A 16 -9.36 -18.35 -11.90
CA THR A 16 -10.61 -17.66 -12.28
C THR A 16 -11.44 -17.30 -11.06
N VAL A 17 -12.18 -16.18 -11.18
CA VAL A 17 -13.18 -15.76 -10.20
C VAL A 17 -14.53 -15.75 -10.90
N HIS A 18 -15.57 -16.21 -10.20
CA HIS A 18 -16.90 -16.28 -10.76
C HIS A 18 -17.44 -14.90 -11.14
N VAL A 19 -18.10 -14.76 -12.30
CA VAL A 19 -18.63 -13.46 -12.79
C VAL A 19 -19.71 -12.86 -11.90
N GLU A 20 -20.34 -13.65 -11.04
CA GLU A 20 -21.32 -13.19 -10.04
C GLU A 20 -20.70 -12.93 -8.68
N ASP A 21 -19.36 -13.06 -8.56
CA ASP A 21 -18.65 -12.66 -7.34
C ASP A 21 -18.82 -11.17 -7.08
N ARG A 22 -19.15 -10.81 -5.84
CA ARG A 22 -19.42 -9.41 -5.46
C ARG A 22 -18.17 -8.55 -5.51
N GLY A 23 -16.99 -9.12 -5.25
CA GLY A 23 -15.71 -8.42 -5.42
C GLY A 23 -15.49 -7.99 -6.87
N PHE A 24 -15.82 -8.86 -7.85
CA PHE A 24 -15.77 -8.53 -9.26
C PHE A 24 -16.85 -7.50 -9.66
N ARG A 25 -18.10 -7.68 -9.19
CA ARG A 25 -19.22 -6.84 -9.63
C ARG A 25 -19.26 -5.46 -8.99
N TYR A 26 -18.85 -5.34 -7.74
CA TYR A 26 -19.07 -4.12 -6.93
C TYR A 26 -17.80 -3.63 -6.22
N GLY A 27 -16.70 -4.38 -6.26
CA GLY A 27 -15.54 -4.12 -5.42
C GLY A 27 -15.79 -4.42 -3.94
N ASP A 28 -16.80 -5.26 -3.63
CA ASP A 28 -17.16 -5.69 -2.28
C ASP A 28 -16.16 -6.78 -1.81
N ALA A 29 -14.98 -6.30 -1.45
CA ALA A 29 -13.82 -7.12 -1.14
C ALA A 29 -12.76 -6.32 -0.38
N ALA A 30 -12.02 -7.01 0.48
CA ALA A 30 -10.81 -6.56 1.14
C ALA A 30 -9.56 -7.09 0.41
N PHE A 31 -8.42 -6.38 0.51
CA PHE A 31 -7.16 -6.92 0.02
C PHE A 31 -5.96 -6.40 0.81
N GLU A 32 -4.88 -7.17 0.73
CA GLU A 32 -3.56 -6.76 1.17
C GLU A 32 -2.53 -6.85 0.05
N THR A 33 -1.56 -5.95 0.14
CA THR A 33 -0.33 -6.02 -0.64
C THR A 33 0.83 -6.15 0.33
N CYS A 34 1.50 -7.29 0.26
CA CYS A 34 2.63 -7.61 1.11
C CYS A 34 3.89 -7.78 0.26
N ARG A 35 5.03 -7.77 0.91
CA ARG A 35 6.31 -8.14 0.32
C ARG A 35 6.94 -9.26 1.15
N ALA A 36 7.31 -10.33 0.48
CA ALA A 36 8.13 -11.39 1.05
C ALA A 36 9.61 -11.05 0.82
N TYR A 37 10.42 -11.37 1.81
CA TYR A 37 11.88 -11.27 1.80
C TYR A 37 12.42 -12.58 2.38
N GLY A 38 13.35 -13.23 1.69
CA GLY A 38 13.92 -14.50 2.13
C GLY A 38 12.89 -15.62 2.38
N GLY A 39 11.72 -15.57 1.70
CA GLY A 39 10.63 -16.53 1.87
C GLY A 39 9.60 -16.16 2.95
N GLU A 40 9.84 -15.11 3.73
CA GLU A 40 8.93 -14.68 4.80
C GLU A 40 8.23 -13.35 4.44
N VAL A 41 6.91 -13.27 4.64
CA VAL A 41 6.18 -12.00 4.49
C VAL A 41 6.51 -11.07 5.64
N PHE A 42 7.10 -9.92 5.31
CA PHE A 42 7.47 -8.92 6.30
C PHE A 42 6.25 -8.26 6.94
N ALA A 43 6.28 -8.13 8.26
CA ALA A 43 5.19 -7.55 9.07
C ALA A 43 3.82 -8.24 8.86
N TRP A 44 3.79 -9.56 8.63
CA TRP A 44 2.60 -10.34 8.35
C TRP A 44 1.46 -10.08 9.34
N ASP A 45 1.75 -10.07 10.65
CA ASP A 45 0.73 -9.86 11.68
C ASP A 45 -0.01 -8.52 11.55
N ARG A 46 0.67 -7.48 11.04
CA ARG A 46 0.06 -6.17 10.80
C ARG A 46 -0.83 -6.19 9.56
N HIS A 47 -0.35 -6.86 8.49
CA HIS A 47 -1.12 -7.06 7.27
C HIS A 47 -2.38 -7.87 7.55
N LEU A 48 -2.26 -8.98 8.27
CA LEU A 48 -3.38 -9.83 8.62
C LEU A 48 -4.42 -9.06 9.45
N ARG A 49 -3.99 -8.36 10.49
CA ARG A 49 -4.89 -7.53 11.32
C ARG A 49 -5.63 -6.47 10.50
N ARG A 50 -4.95 -5.78 9.57
CA ARG A 50 -5.60 -4.78 8.73
C ARG A 50 -6.58 -5.41 7.74
N LEU A 51 -6.28 -6.60 7.21
CA LEU A 51 -7.20 -7.36 6.38
C LEU A 51 -8.46 -7.76 7.15
N GLU A 52 -8.29 -8.28 8.37
CA GLU A 52 -9.39 -8.62 9.28
C GLU A 52 -10.24 -7.39 9.62
N ASN A 53 -9.63 -6.27 10.03
CA ASN A 53 -10.34 -5.01 10.29
C ASN A 53 -11.11 -4.51 9.07
N THR A 54 -10.54 -4.67 7.86
CA THR A 54 -11.25 -4.31 6.61
C THR A 54 -12.45 -5.22 6.39
N CYS A 55 -12.31 -6.52 6.61
CA CYS A 55 -13.43 -7.47 6.50
C CYS A 55 -14.51 -7.15 7.54
N GLU A 56 -14.16 -6.84 8.78
CA GLU A 56 -15.10 -6.40 9.82
C GLU A 56 -15.85 -5.13 9.41
N THR A 57 -15.14 -4.12 8.89
CA THR A 57 -15.73 -2.88 8.38
C THR A 57 -16.73 -3.13 7.25
N LEU A 58 -16.48 -4.15 6.43
CA LEU A 58 -17.38 -4.57 5.36
C LEU A 58 -18.49 -5.53 5.85
N GLU A 59 -18.60 -5.77 7.14
CA GLU A 59 -19.53 -6.77 7.71
C GLU A 59 -19.34 -8.16 7.09
N MET A 60 -18.08 -8.59 6.97
CA MET A 60 -17.66 -9.93 6.54
C MET A 60 -16.86 -10.61 7.67
N PRO A 61 -17.46 -10.83 8.85
CA PRO A 61 -16.75 -11.49 9.93
C PRO A 61 -16.33 -12.90 9.50
N GLU A 62 -15.19 -13.37 9.99
CA GLU A 62 -14.66 -14.70 9.72
C GLU A 62 -14.36 -15.00 8.22
N ALA A 63 -14.38 -13.99 7.35
CA ALA A 63 -14.08 -14.17 5.93
C ALA A 63 -12.59 -14.47 5.65
N VAL A 64 -11.70 -14.12 6.57
CA VAL A 64 -10.27 -14.41 6.46
C VAL A 64 -10.00 -15.84 6.97
N PRO A 65 -9.52 -16.76 6.11
CA PRO A 65 -9.27 -18.13 6.53
C PRO A 65 -8.17 -18.22 7.58
N ALA A 66 -8.35 -19.06 8.58
CA ALA A 66 -7.35 -19.30 9.63
C ALA A 66 -6.01 -19.85 9.10
N ASP A 67 -6.03 -20.51 7.94
CA ASP A 67 -4.86 -21.07 7.25
C ASP A 67 -4.27 -20.12 6.19
N LEU A 68 -4.68 -18.83 6.15
CA LEU A 68 -4.23 -17.89 5.12
C LEU A 68 -2.70 -17.76 5.05
N ALA A 69 -2.01 -17.76 6.20
CA ALA A 69 -0.55 -17.72 6.24
C ALA A 69 0.08 -18.95 5.55
N LEU A 70 -0.50 -20.13 5.74
CA LEU A 70 -0.07 -21.35 5.07
C LEU A 70 -0.29 -21.25 3.56
N ARG A 71 -1.45 -20.77 3.10
CA ARG A 71 -1.75 -20.57 1.67
C ARG A 71 -0.75 -19.63 1.00
N VAL A 72 -0.34 -18.56 1.71
CA VAL A 72 0.69 -17.63 1.21
C VAL A 72 2.04 -18.34 1.09
N ALA A 73 2.46 -19.07 2.13
CA ALA A 73 3.73 -19.82 2.11
C ALA A 73 3.74 -20.88 0.99
N GLU A 74 2.69 -21.68 0.86
CA GLU A 74 2.55 -22.67 -0.22
C GLU A 74 2.60 -22.03 -1.61
N THR A 75 2.02 -20.81 -1.76
CA THR A 75 2.07 -20.10 -3.05
C THR A 75 3.48 -19.60 -3.37
N LEU A 76 4.25 -19.14 -2.38
CA LEU A 76 5.65 -18.74 -2.54
C LEU A 76 6.51 -19.97 -2.90
N ASP A 77 6.38 -21.05 -2.15
CA ASP A 77 7.13 -22.30 -2.35
C ASP A 77 6.85 -22.94 -3.71
N ALA A 78 5.57 -22.99 -4.12
CA ALA A 78 5.18 -23.55 -5.42
C ALA A 78 5.75 -22.79 -6.63
N ASN A 79 6.23 -21.55 -6.41
CA ASN A 79 6.85 -20.71 -7.42
C ASN A 79 8.34 -20.48 -7.24
N ASP A 80 8.97 -21.11 -6.22
CA ASP A 80 10.39 -20.92 -5.86
C ASP A 80 10.74 -19.42 -5.66
N LEU A 81 9.89 -18.69 -4.92
CA LEU A 81 10.01 -17.25 -4.70
C LEU A 81 10.41 -16.94 -3.27
N ALA A 82 11.66 -16.51 -3.07
CA ALA A 82 12.14 -15.98 -1.81
C ALA A 82 11.79 -14.49 -1.64
N ASP A 83 11.95 -13.71 -2.70
CA ASP A 83 11.63 -12.28 -2.72
C ASP A 83 10.46 -12.02 -3.66
N ALA A 84 9.34 -11.56 -3.13
CA ALA A 84 8.12 -11.49 -3.90
C ALA A 84 7.15 -10.38 -3.46
N TYR A 85 6.43 -9.87 -4.42
CA TYR A 85 5.15 -9.21 -4.21
C TYR A 85 4.10 -10.29 -3.92
N VAL A 86 3.32 -10.08 -2.88
CA VAL A 86 2.19 -10.94 -2.50
C VAL A 86 0.93 -10.10 -2.43
N ARG A 87 -0.11 -10.50 -3.14
CA ARG A 87 -1.43 -9.91 -3.02
C ARG A 87 -2.41 -10.95 -2.52
N VAL A 88 -3.06 -10.65 -1.41
CA VAL A 88 -4.18 -11.40 -0.87
C VAL A 88 -5.45 -10.63 -1.15
N SER A 89 -6.47 -11.28 -1.68
CA SER A 89 -7.81 -10.71 -1.89
C SER A 89 -8.85 -11.60 -1.24
N VAL A 90 -9.78 -11.01 -0.52
CA VAL A 90 -10.91 -11.69 0.13
C VAL A 90 -12.17 -10.97 -0.31
N THR A 91 -12.97 -11.60 -1.16
CA THR A 91 -14.25 -11.04 -1.61
C THR A 91 -15.39 -11.54 -0.72
N ARG A 92 -16.56 -10.93 -0.83
CA ARG A 92 -17.77 -11.47 -0.19
C ARG A 92 -18.28 -12.75 -0.87
N GLY A 93 -17.70 -13.15 -2.00
CA GLY A 93 -18.09 -14.33 -2.76
C GLY A 93 -19.29 -14.13 -3.67
N VAL A 94 -19.81 -15.25 -4.16
CA VAL A 94 -20.90 -15.28 -5.13
C VAL A 94 -22.25 -15.08 -4.43
N GLN A 95 -22.96 -14.03 -4.80
CA GLN A 95 -24.28 -13.72 -4.27
C GLN A 95 -25.22 -13.16 -5.36
N PRO A 96 -26.56 -13.26 -5.20
CA PRO A 96 -27.51 -12.64 -6.12
C PRO A 96 -27.26 -11.16 -6.33
N GLY A 97 -27.51 -10.67 -7.53
CA GLY A 97 -27.20 -9.31 -7.98
C GLY A 97 -28.05 -8.20 -7.35
N LYS A 98 -27.97 -8.02 -6.03
CA LYS A 98 -28.57 -6.90 -5.29
C LYS A 98 -27.46 -6.14 -4.56
N LEU A 99 -27.62 -4.83 -4.36
CA LEU A 99 -26.63 -4.04 -3.59
C LEU A 99 -26.56 -4.50 -2.14
N THR A 100 -27.69 -4.72 -1.49
CA THR A 100 -27.70 -5.26 -0.12
C THR A 100 -27.15 -6.68 -0.14
N PRO A 101 -26.02 -6.95 0.52
CA PRO A 101 -25.47 -8.29 0.62
C PRO A 101 -26.35 -9.18 1.52
N ARG A 102 -26.12 -10.49 1.44
CA ARG A 102 -26.63 -11.43 2.42
C ARG A 102 -25.77 -11.40 3.67
N GLU A 103 -26.34 -11.77 4.80
CA GLU A 103 -25.59 -11.92 6.07
C GLU A 103 -24.59 -13.06 5.99
N GLU A 104 -24.95 -14.16 5.33
CA GLU A 104 -24.06 -15.30 5.12
C GLU A 104 -23.00 -14.99 4.08
N VAL A 105 -21.75 -15.17 4.44
CA VAL A 105 -20.57 -14.90 3.60
C VAL A 105 -19.87 -16.22 3.28
N ASP A 106 -19.69 -16.48 1.99
CA ASP A 106 -18.88 -17.58 1.46
C ASP A 106 -17.77 -16.94 0.59
N PRO A 107 -16.63 -16.55 1.21
CA PRO A 107 -15.67 -15.68 0.58
C PRO A 107 -14.88 -16.39 -0.52
N THR A 108 -14.60 -15.68 -1.63
CA THR A 108 -13.55 -16.10 -2.56
C THR A 108 -12.21 -15.51 -2.08
N VAL A 109 -11.24 -16.38 -1.85
CA VAL A 109 -9.91 -16.01 -1.36
C VAL A 109 -8.85 -16.30 -2.40
N VAL A 110 -8.12 -15.26 -2.82
CA VAL A 110 -7.08 -15.37 -3.86
C VAL A 110 -5.75 -14.88 -3.33
N VAL A 111 -4.70 -15.71 -3.50
CA VAL A 111 -3.30 -15.30 -3.27
C VAL A 111 -2.56 -15.26 -4.60
N GLN A 112 -2.03 -14.09 -4.94
CA GLN A 112 -1.22 -13.87 -6.14
C GLN A 112 0.20 -13.49 -5.73
N VAL A 113 1.20 -14.02 -6.45
CA VAL A 113 2.61 -13.69 -6.21
C VAL A 113 3.29 -13.24 -7.51
N LYS A 114 4.33 -12.43 -7.36
CA LYS A 114 5.23 -12.03 -8.47
C LYS A 114 6.64 -11.90 -7.91
N PRO A 115 7.69 -12.26 -8.67
CA PRO A 115 9.06 -12.05 -8.22
C PRO A 115 9.35 -10.55 -8.04
N LEU A 116 10.12 -10.23 -7.02
CA LEU A 116 10.74 -8.93 -6.79
C LEU A 116 12.25 -9.11 -6.60
N PRO A 117 13.05 -8.05 -6.79
CA PRO A 117 14.47 -8.10 -6.43
C PRO A 117 14.63 -8.30 -4.92
N ARG A 118 15.78 -8.87 -4.52
CA ARG A 118 16.16 -8.97 -3.10
C ARG A 118 16.04 -7.60 -2.43
N GLY A 119 15.48 -7.58 -1.24
CA GLY A 119 15.46 -6.40 -0.36
C GLY A 119 16.55 -6.46 0.71
N GLY A 120 16.37 -5.69 1.80
CA GLY A 120 17.35 -5.62 2.88
C GLY A 120 18.60 -4.81 2.55
N THR A 121 19.68 -5.00 3.32
CA THR A 121 20.91 -4.19 3.22
C THR A 121 21.66 -4.38 1.91
N ASP A 122 21.66 -5.59 1.38
CA ASP A 122 22.31 -5.95 0.10
C ASP A 122 21.32 -5.94 -1.08
N GLY A 123 20.12 -5.41 -0.86
CA GLY A 123 19.08 -5.37 -1.86
C GLY A 123 19.06 -4.07 -2.67
N GLU A 124 18.34 -4.13 -3.79
CA GLU A 124 18.09 -2.97 -4.64
C GLU A 124 16.62 -2.53 -4.52
N PRO A 125 16.34 -1.22 -4.64
CA PRO A 125 14.97 -0.74 -4.68
C PRO A 125 14.24 -1.28 -5.92
N VAL A 126 12.91 -1.40 -5.83
CA VAL A 126 12.06 -1.79 -6.97
C VAL A 126 11.67 -0.60 -7.85
N TRP A 127 12.29 0.54 -7.66
CA TRP A 127 12.01 1.79 -8.37
C TRP A 127 13.28 2.37 -8.98
N ASP A 128 13.13 3.02 -10.13
CA ASP A 128 14.20 3.69 -10.85
C ASP A 128 14.17 5.18 -10.51
N GLY A 129 15.16 5.64 -9.74
CA GLY A 129 15.30 7.04 -9.33
C GLY A 129 14.28 7.51 -8.30
N HIS A 130 14.46 8.74 -7.83
CA HIS A 130 13.55 9.39 -6.90
C HIS A 130 12.21 9.69 -7.56
N ALA A 131 11.16 9.84 -6.76
CA ALA A 131 9.81 10.02 -7.29
C ALA A 131 9.58 11.47 -7.76
N THR A 132 8.97 11.60 -8.93
CA THR A 132 8.33 12.83 -9.37
C THR A 132 6.85 12.75 -9.02
N VAL A 133 6.36 13.64 -8.15
CA VAL A 133 4.98 13.61 -7.69
C VAL A 133 4.20 14.83 -8.20
N GLN A 134 2.92 14.63 -8.43
CA GLN A 134 2.02 15.66 -8.96
C GLN A 134 0.75 15.74 -8.12
N THR A 135 0.37 16.93 -7.70
CA THR A 135 -0.97 17.14 -7.14
C THR A 135 -2.04 17.06 -8.22
N VAL A 136 -3.16 16.45 -7.89
CA VAL A 136 -4.28 16.26 -8.82
C VAL A 136 -5.55 16.98 -8.33
N LYS A 137 -6.51 17.19 -9.24
CA LYS A 137 -7.81 17.77 -8.91
C LYS A 137 -8.72 16.77 -8.21
N THR A 138 -8.59 15.48 -8.56
CA THR A 138 -9.30 14.39 -7.88
C THR A 138 -9.01 14.45 -6.39
N ARG A 139 -10.07 14.52 -5.59
CA ARG A 139 -9.97 14.54 -4.12
C ARG A 139 -10.02 13.13 -3.56
N ARG A 140 -9.39 12.91 -2.41
CA ARG A 140 -9.56 11.69 -1.64
C ARG A 140 -11.05 11.53 -1.28
N VAL A 141 -11.59 10.33 -1.43
CA VAL A 141 -12.94 10.04 -0.96
C VAL A 141 -13.00 10.25 0.55
N PRO A 142 -13.91 11.10 1.07
CA PRO A 142 -14.01 11.34 2.51
C PRO A 142 -14.36 10.07 3.28
N SER A 143 -13.81 9.89 4.49
CA SER A 143 -14.09 8.75 5.37
C SER A 143 -15.58 8.61 5.71
N ALA A 144 -16.32 9.72 5.69
CA ALA A 144 -17.78 9.71 5.85
C ALA A 144 -18.52 9.02 4.70
N ALA A 145 -17.90 8.85 3.54
CA ALA A 145 -18.48 8.16 2.37
C ALA A 145 -17.98 6.72 2.24
N VAL A 146 -16.68 6.51 2.42
CA VAL A 146 -16.02 5.19 2.42
C VAL A 146 -14.93 5.22 3.48
N PRO A 147 -14.94 4.32 4.49
CA PRO A 147 -13.92 4.31 5.53
C PRO A 147 -12.50 4.30 4.95
N ALA A 148 -11.69 5.27 5.34
CA ALA A 148 -10.34 5.45 4.77
C ALA A 148 -9.35 4.39 5.26
N ASP A 149 -9.61 3.79 6.41
CA ASP A 149 -8.82 2.72 7.03
C ASP A 149 -9.13 1.33 6.45
N ALA A 150 -10.25 1.19 5.70
CA ALA A 150 -10.60 -0.04 5.02
C ALA A 150 -9.89 -0.16 3.66
N LYS A 151 -9.08 -1.21 3.50
CA LYS A 151 -8.34 -1.50 2.27
C LYS A 151 -9.17 -2.37 1.32
N THR A 152 -10.12 -1.73 0.64
CA THR A 152 -11.10 -2.39 -0.23
C THR A 152 -10.67 -2.42 -1.70
N HIS A 153 -11.33 -3.24 -2.54
CA HIS A 153 -11.13 -3.24 -3.99
C HIS A 153 -11.61 -1.96 -4.70
N ASN A 154 -12.25 -1.03 -4.01
CA ASN A 154 -12.79 0.22 -4.58
C ASN A 154 -11.70 1.28 -4.84
N TYR A 155 -10.77 0.97 -5.76
CA TYR A 155 -9.64 1.85 -6.11
C TYR A 155 -9.94 2.83 -7.26
N LEU A 156 -11.20 3.02 -7.62
CA LEU A 156 -11.57 3.94 -8.72
C LEU A 156 -11.10 5.37 -8.46
N ASN A 157 -11.11 5.82 -7.21
CA ASN A 157 -10.60 7.14 -6.82
C ASN A 157 -9.10 7.30 -7.20
N GLY A 158 -8.26 6.34 -6.85
CA GLY A 158 -6.85 6.32 -7.24
C GLY A 158 -6.66 6.20 -8.76
N ILE A 159 -7.50 5.40 -9.45
CA ILE A 159 -7.48 5.28 -10.91
C ILE A 159 -7.76 6.64 -11.57
N MET A 160 -8.76 7.38 -11.08
CA MET A 160 -9.08 8.72 -11.61
C MET A 160 -7.91 9.69 -11.43
N ALA A 161 -7.26 9.66 -10.27
CA ALA A 161 -6.05 10.44 -10.01
C ALA A 161 -4.91 10.08 -10.99
N ARG A 162 -4.67 8.79 -11.20
CA ARG A 162 -3.67 8.30 -12.18
C ARG A 162 -4.00 8.68 -13.62
N LEU A 163 -5.27 8.74 -13.99
CA LEU A 163 -5.68 9.23 -15.31
C LEU A 163 -5.40 10.74 -15.48
N GLU A 164 -5.45 11.53 -14.40
CA GLU A 164 -4.98 12.93 -14.45
C GLU A 164 -3.48 13.01 -14.68
N LEU A 165 -2.65 12.22 -13.97
CA LEU A 165 -1.21 12.15 -14.21
C LEU A 165 -0.89 11.87 -15.68
N ARG A 166 -1.55 10.88 -16.27
CA ARG A 166 -1.35 10.54 -17.68
C ARG A 166 -1.66 11.68 -18.63
N ARG A 167 -2.58 12.59 -18.27
CA ARG A 167 -2.93 13.75 -19.10
C ARG A 167 -1.92 14.88 -19.01
N VAL A 168 -1.19 15.00 -17.90
CA VAL A 168 -0.15 16.01 -17.71
C VAL A 168 1.23 15.52 -18.12
N ALA A 169 1.40 14.21 -18.28
CA ALA A 169 2.62 13.58 -18.74
C ALA A 169 2.95 14.00 -20.18
N ASN A 170 4.23 14.27 -20.45
CA ASN A 170 4.79 14.59 -21.78
C ASN A 170 6.23 14.07 -21.87
N GLU A 171 6.92 14.28 -23.00
CA GLU A 171 8.29 13.77 -23.22
C GLU A 171 9.32 14.20 -22.16
N GLY A 172 9.10 15.36 -21.51
CA GLY A 172 10.01 15.91 -20.49
C GLY A 172 9.52 15.77 -19.06
N TYR A 173 8.30 15.27 -18.85
CA TYR A 173 7.69 15.18 -17.51
C TYR A 173 6.79 13.94 -17.39
N GLN A 174 7.23 13.01 -16.57
CA GLN A 174 6.54 11.72 -16.34
C GLN A 174 6.37 11.51 -14.81
N PRO A 175 5.31 12.07 -14.19
CA PRO A 175 5.13 11.93 -12.77
C PRO A 175 4.81 10.48 -12.37
N ASP A 176 5.45 10.02 -11.30
CA ASP A 176 5.36 8.66 -10.79
C ASP A 176 4.13 8.43 -9.92
N GLU A 177 3.76 9.44 -9.13
CA GLU A 177 2.67 9.32 -8.16
C GLU A 177 1.80 10.57 -8.13
N ALA A 178 0.49 10.37 -7.95
CA ALA A 178 -0.46 11.45 -7.73
C ALA A 178 -0.67 11.68 -6.23
N LEU A 179 -0.53 12.92 -5.79
CA LEU A 179 -0.86 13.33 -4.43
C LEU A 179 -2.32 13.75 -4.33
N LEU A 180 -3.05 13.06 -3.47
CA LEU A 180 -4.44 13.32 -3.15
C LEU A 180 -4.55 14.29 -1.98
N ARG A 181 -5.53 15.17 -2.07
CA ARG A 181 -5.92 16.08 -1.00
C ARG A 181 -7.35 15.76 -0.57
N ASP A 182 -7.70 16.11 0.65
CA ASP A 182 -9.09 16.07 1.10
C ASP A 182 -9.95 17.15 0.41
N VAL A 183 -11.22 17.21 0.77
CA VAL A 183 -12.18 18.18 0.21
C VAL A 183 -11.84 19.62 0.61
N ASP A 184 -11.15 19.82 1.71
CA ASP A 184 -10.73 21.12 2.23
C ASP A 184 -9.39 21.58 1.64
N GLY A 185 -8.68 20.69 0.92
CA GLY A 185 -7.41 21.00 0.25
C GLY A 185 -6.17 20.50 0.99
N ASN A 186 -6.32 19.90 2.17
CA ASN A 186 -5.18 19.38 2.93
C ASN A 186 -4.58 18.15 2.26
N LEU A 187 -3.26 18.04 2.34
CA LEU A 187 -2.49 16.88 1.87
C LEU A 187 -2.92 15.60 2.61
N GLN A 188 -3.10 14.50 1.89
CA GLN A 188 -3.48 13.23 2.47
C GLN A 188 -2.46 12.13 2.18
N GLU A 189 -2.48 11.57 1.00
CA GLU A 189 -1.67 10.42 0.61
C GLU A 189 -1.46 10.37 -0.91
N GLY A 190 -0.59 9.50 -1.38
CA GLY A 190 -0.53 9.12 -2.79
C GLY A 190 -1.65 8.14 -3.17
N THR A 191 -1.74 7.76 -4.45
CA THR A 191 -2.74 6.77 -4.90
C THR A 191 -2.51 5.38 -4.32
N THR A 192 -1.25 5.05 -3.96
CA THR A 192 -0.84 3.76 -3.40
C THR A 192 0.21 3.89 -2.29
N SER A 193 0.43 5.10 -1.77
CA SER A 193 1.52 5.42 -0.85
C SER A 193 1.10 6.46 0.18
N ASN A 194 1.72 6.43 1.36
CA ASN A 194 1.68 7.56 2.28
C ASN A 194 2.84 8.52 2.00
N VAL A 195 2.72 9.75 2.46
CA VAL A 195 3.73 10.80 2.26
C VAL A 195 4.29 11.27 3.59
N PHE A 196 5.59 11.54 3.59
CA PHE A 196 6.34 12.15 4.68
C PHE A 196 7.17 13.30 4.12
N PHE A 197 7.45 14.27 4.98
CA PHE A 197 8.41 15.32 4.69
C PHE A 197 9.16 15.72 5.95
N VAL A 198 10.31 16.34 5.78
CA VAL A 198 11.18 16.82 6.86
C VAL A 198 11.38 18.30 6.68
N ASP A 199 11.21 19.06 7.74
CA ASP A 199 11.51 20.46 7.81
C ASP A 199 12.16 20.77 9.16
N ASP A 200 13.27 21.52 9.15
CA ASP A 200 14.08 21.86 10.35
C ASP A 200 14.31 20.65 11.29
N GLY A 201 14.62 19.48 10.71
CA GLY A 201 14.93 18.25 11.43
C GLY A 201 13.73 17.53 12.06
N THR A 202 12.50 18.01 11.85
CA THR A 202 11.27 17.36 12.32
C THR A 202 10.63 16.56 11.16
N LEU A 203 10.20 15.35 11.45
CA LEU A 203 9.49 14.47 10.50
C LEU A 203 8.00 14.69 10.57
N TYR A 204 7.38 15.04 9.47
CA TYR A 204 5.96 15.30 9.34
C TYR A 204 5.25 14.27 8.47
N THR A 205 4.00 13.95 8.80
CA THR A 205 3.11 13.14 7.95
C THR A 205 1.65 13.46 8.25
N PRO A 206 0.75 13.45 7.26
CA PRO A 206 -0.67 13.66 7.51
C PRO A 206 -1.23 12.67 8.56
N ALA A 207 -2.12 13.18 9.43
CA ALA A 207 -2.77 12.38 10.47
C ALA A 207 -3.68 11.31 9.86
N THR A 208 -3.80 10.18 10.55
CA THR A 208 -4.77 9.13 10.19
C THR A 208 -6.21 9.61 10.37
N GLY A 209 -7.16 8.94 9.70
CA GLY A 209 -8.58 9.27 9.74
C GLY A 209 -9.18 9.54 8.36
N GLU A 210 -8.42 10.21 7.48
CA GLU A 210 -8.81 10.44 6.08
C GLU A 210 -7.87 9.76 5.07
N LEU A 211 -6.94 8.93 5.53
CA LEU A 211 -5.98 8.17 4.72
C LEU A 211 -5.87 6.74 5.21
N LEU A 212 -5.31 5.87 4.37
CA LEU A 212 -5.03 4.50 4.77
C LEU A 212 -3.87 4.45 5.77
N PRO A 213 -4.05 3.81 6.96
CA PRO A 213 -2.95 3.60 7.91
C PRO A 213 -1.95 2.59 7.32
N GLY A 214 -0.90 3.11 6.67
CA GLY A 214 0.10 2.31 5.98
C GLY A 214 1.01 1.57 6.96
N ILE A 215 1.25 0.27 6.73
CA ILE A 215 2.14 -0.53 7.59
C ILE A 215 3.58 -0.02 7.48
N THR A 216 4.04 0.33 6.29
CA THR A 216 5.36 0.97 6.12
C THR A 216 5.40 2.33 6.80
N ARG A 217 4.30 3.11 6.76
CA ARG A 217 4.19 4.37 7.50
C ARG A 217 4.35 4.15 9.00
N GLU A 218 3.67 3.17 9.58
CA GLU A 218 3.80 2.83 11.01
C GLU A 218 5.24 2.45 11.36
N LEU A 219 5.89 1.62 10.55
CA LEU A 219 7.28 1.22 10.75
C LEU A 219 8.25 2.41 10.69
N VAL A 220 8.02 3.38 9.81
CA VAL A 220 8.81 4.62 9.75
C VAL A 220 8.63 5.44 11.02
N LEU A 221 7.42 5.58 11.53
CA LEU A 221 7.17 6.28 12.79
C LEU A 221 7.84 5.62 13.98
N GLU A 222 7.88 4.27 14.02
CA GLU A 222 8.62 3.51 15.04
C GLU A 222 10.13 3.73 14.91
N LEU A 223 10.68 3.65 13.71
CA LEU A 223 12.10 3.91 13.47
C LEU A 223 12.52 5.32 13.89
N ALA A 224 11.70 6.32 13.55
CA ALA A 224 11.94 7.69 13.97
C ALA A 224 11.90 7.85 15.50
N ALA A 225 10.96 7.18 16.16
CA ALA A 225 10.87 7.18 17.63
C ALA A 225 12.07 6.47 18.29
N ASP A 226 12.52 5.33 17.75
CA ASP A 226 13.69 4.59 18.23
C ASP A 226 14.96 5.45 18.16
N GLU A 227 15.09 6.29 17.14
CA GLU A 227 16.20 7.24 16.95
C GLU A 227 15.96 8.59 17.64
N SER A 228 14.85 8.75 18.35
CA SER A 228 14.49 10.01 19.03
C SER A 228 14.33 11.22 18.10
N PHE A 229 13.96 11.00 16.84
CA PHE A 229 13.58 12.10 15.96
C PHE A 229 12.26 12.73 16.40
N PRO A 230 12.15 14.06 16.38
CA PRO A 230 10.86 14.72 16.55
C PRO A 230 9.92 14.34 15.38
N VAL A 231 8.70 13.93 15.72
CA VAL A 231 7.68 13.53 14.75
C VAL A 231 6.39 14.26 15.04
N GLU A 232 5.80 14.86 14.03
CA GLU A 232 4.50 15.49 14.10
C GLU A 232 3.52 14.89 13.08
N THR A 233 2.32 14.59 13.55
CA THR A 233 1.22 14.17 12.68
C THR A 233 0.11 15.20 12.73
N GLY A 234 -0.33 15.68 11.56
CA GLY A 234 -1.25 16.82 11.53
C GLY A 234 -1.97 17.00 10.20
N ARG A 235 -2.50 18.19 10.01
CA ARG A 235 -3.03 18.66 8.73
C ARG A 235 -2.01 19.59 8.11
N TYR A 236 -1.63 19.27 6.91
CA TYR A 236 -0.64 20.00 6.12
C TYR A 236 -1.23 20.34 4.77
N ASP A 237 -0.76 21.37 4.13
CA ASP A 237 -1.07 21.65 2.75
C ASP A 237 0.06 21.20 1.80
N VAL A 238 -0.08 21.49 0.53
CA VAL A 238 0.93 21.08 -0.46
C VAL A 238 2.15 21.99 -0.42
N ASP A 239 1.99 23.22 0.04
CA ASP A 239 3.10 24.15 0.12
C ASP A 239 4.05 23.77 1.27
N ASP A 240 3.53 23.23 2.41
CA ASP A 240 4.37 22.62 3.46
C ASP A 240 5.29 21.52 2.88
N LEU A 241 4.76 20.68 1.97
CA LEU A 241 5.54 19.64 1.32
C LEU A 241 6.54 20.19 0.29
N ARG A 242 6.19 21.26 -0.44
CA ARG A 242 7.06 21.87 -1.46
C ARG A 242 8.23 22.63 -0.87
N ASP A 243 8.03 23.22 0.29
CA ASP A 243 9.03 24.02 0.99
C ASP A 243 9.91 23.17 1.92
N ALA A 244 9.61 21.86 2.06
CA ALA A 244 10.32 20.94 2.93
C ALA A 244 11.79 20.69 2.49
N ASP A 245 12.65 20.44 3.47
CA ASP A 245 14.07 20.07 3.26
C ASP A 245 14.21 18.70 2.56
N GLU A 246 13.36 17.74 2.95
CA GLU A 246 13.33 16.38 2.40
C GLU A 246 11.88 15.88 2.29
N ALA A 247 11.62 14.99 1.33
CA ALA A 247 10.34 14.30 1.26
C ALA A 247 10.47 12.87 0.72
N PHE A 248 9.57 11.98 1.12
CA PHE A 248 9.53 10.62 0.62
C PHE A 248 8.13 10.00 0.68
N LEU A 249 7.93 9.00 -0.15
CA LEU A 249 6.74 8.15 -0.17
C LEU A 249 7.03 6.83 0.52
N THR A 250 5.98 6.22 1.10
CA THR A 250 6.07 4.89 1.69
C THR A 250 4.95 3.98 1.22
N ASN A 251 5.30 2.78 0.84
CA ASN A 251 4.39 1.65 0.73
C ASN A 251 5.17 0.33 0.87
N THR A 252 4.47 -0.77 0.99
CA THR A 252 5.07 -2.09 1.22
C THR A 252 6.05 -2.51 0.12
N THR A 253 5.79 -2.14 -1.15
CA THR A 253 6.61 -2.55 -2.28
C THR A 253 7.82 -1.63 -2.48
N TRP A 254 7.61 -0.32 -2.37
CA TRP A 254 8.64 0.69 -2.56
C TRP A 254 9.53 0.88 -1.32
N GLU A 255 9.06 0.41 -0.17
CA GLU A 255 9.68 0.75 1.12
C GLU A 255 9.61 2.28 1.34
N LEU A 256 10.74 2.97 1.38
CA LEU A 256 10.82 4.42 1.40
C LEU A 256 11.40 4.90 0.06
N ARG A 257 10.62 5.63 -0.73
CA ARG A 257 11.06 6.22 -2.00
C ARG A 257 11.18 7.74 -1.87
N PRO A 258 12.40 8.31 -1.93
CA PRO A 258 12.57 9.76 -1.88
C PRO A 258 11.79 10.46 -3.00
N ILE A 259 11.33 11.68 -2.74
CA ILE A 259 10.70 12.57 -3.73
C ILE A 259 11.76 13.53 -4.24
N GLU A 260 11.88 13.66 -5.55
CA GLU A 260 12.74 14.66 -6.19
C GLU A 260 11.98 15.94 -6.50
N THR A 261 10.75 15.81 -7.00
CA THR A 261 9.95 16.99 -7.36
C THR A 261 8.49 16.85 -6.94
N VAL A 262 7.88 17.97 -6.57
CA VAL A 262 6.44 18.13 -6.33
C VAL A 262 5.93 19.18 -7.29
N ASP A 263 5.03 18.83 -8.20
CA ASP A 263 4.47 19.73 -9.23
C ASP A 263 5.55 20.44 -10.09
N GLY A 264 6.68 19.76 -10.32
CA GLY A 264 7.82 20.30 -11.06
C GLY A 264 8.76 21.18 -10.24
N LEU A 265 8.49 21.44 -8.95
CA LEU A 265 9.38 22.12 -8.03
C LEU A 265 10.28 21.08 -7.34
N GLN A 266 11.57 21.38 -7.25
CA GLN A 266 12.55 20.51 -6.58
C GLN A 266 12.28 20.47 -5.08
N VAL A 267 12.27 19.29 -4.49
CA VAL A 267 12.30 19.05 -3.05
C VAL A 267 13.63 18.36 -2.73
N GLY A 268 14.23 18.70 -1.60
CA GLY A 268 15.51 18.13 -1.20
C GLY A 268 15.43 16.63 -0.92
N THR A 269 16.56 15.97 -1.14
CA THR A 269 16.81 14.63 -0.58
C THR A 269 17.91 14.79 0.47
N GLY A 270 17.78 14.19 1.64
CA GLY A 270 18.69 14.49 2.71
C GLY A 270 18.99 13.32 3.65
N PRO A 271 19.75 13.61 4.72
CA PRO A 271 20.30 12.61 5.60
C PRO A 271 19.25 11.85 6.42
N ILE A 272 18.11 12.48 6.75
CA ILE A 272 17.06 11.84 7.57
C ILE A 272 16.36 10.76 6.75
N THR A 273 15.96 11.06 5.51
CA THR A 273 15.39 10.07 4.60
C THR A 273 16.36 8.90 4.36
N ALA A 274 17.65 9.20 4.10
CA ALA A 274 18.67 8.19 3.89
C ALA A 274 18.89 7.30 5.13
N LEU A 275 18.87 7.89 6.32
CA LEU A 275 18.98 7.14 7.58
C LEU A 275 17.78 6.21 7.77
N LEU A 276 16.55 6.72 7.60
CA LEU A 276 15.34 5.91 7.75
C LEU A 276 15.29 4.77 6.72
N GLN A 277 15.72 5.00 5.47
CA GLN A 277 15.87 3.93 4.46
C GLN A 277 16.84 2.85 4.93
N ARG A 278 18.00 3.24 5.46
CA ARG A 278 19.00 2.30 5.98
C ARG A 278 18.45 1.49 7.14
N LEU A 279 17.85 2.14 8.13
CA LEU A 279 17.26 1.48 9.30
C LEU A 279 16.13 0.51 8.91
N TYR A 280 15.30 0.89 7.93
CA TYR A 280 14.26 0.01 7.41
C TYR A 280 14.87 -1.26 6.78
N ARG A 281 15.89 -1.11 5.93
CA ARG A 281 16.61 -2.24 5.30
C ARG A 281 17.32 -3.12 6.30
N GLU A 282 17.97 -2.54 7.31
CA GLU A 282 18.59 -3.28 8.42
C GLU A 282 17.55 -4.10 9.21
N ARG A 283 16.35 -3.54 9.43
CA ARG A 283 15.24 -4.25 10.09
C ARG A 283 14.71 -5.42 9.25
N VAL A 284 14.58 -5.23 7.95
CA VAL A 284 14.20 -6.29 6.99
C VAL A 284 15.28 -7.39 7.00
N GLU A 285 16.56 -7.01 6.86
CA GLU A 285 17.69 -7.94 6.86
C GLU A 285 17.72 -8.81 8.13
N ALA A 286 17.65 -8.16 9.29
CA ALA A 286 17.72 -8.85 10.58
C ALA A 286 16.52 -9.80 10.82
N ARG A 287 15.36 -9.52 10.20
CA ARG A 287 14.15 -10.29 10.44
C ARG A 287 13.94 -11.42 9.43
N CYS A 288 14.27 -11.20 8.17
CA CYS A 288 13.88 -12.10 7.07
C CYS A 288 15.07 -12.83 6.41
N TYR A 289 16.30 -12.33 6.52
CA TYR A 289 17.49 -12.97 5.93
C TYR A 289 18.41 -13.49 7.04
N LYS A 290 18.10 -14.68 7.53
CA LYS A 290 18.86 -15.36 8.59
C LYS A 290 19.81 -16.38 8.01
#